data_e33e87577d1d60bfb9e8fcd04d3cacc7
#
_entry.id   e33e87577d1d60bfb9e8fcd04d3cacc7
#
_cell.length_a   1.000
_cell.length_b   1.000
_cell.length_c   1.000
_cell.angle_alpha   90.00
_cell.angle_beta   90.00
_cell.angle_gamma   90.00
#
_symmetry.space_group_name_H-M   'P 1'
#
loop_
_entity.id
_entity.type
_entity.pdbx_description
1 polymer ?
#
loop_
_entity_poly.entity_id
_entity_poly.type
_entity_poly.pdbx_seq_one_letter_code
_entity_poly.pdbx_strand_id
1 'polypeptide(L)'
;MGWDWIHEIKHDGYRLIVQREGKRVRLFTRNGNDWTDRYPLIVQAALSNRTSSFVIDGEAVLLGVDGVSDFDGLHSRKFDDEVQLYAFDALMLEGDDLRKLPLSMRKTNLARLLARRPEGIFVSDFEQGEIGPDLFRKACEFGLEGLVSKHRERAYRAGTSPNWVKVKNPKHPAMTRVIKQF
;
A
#
# COMPACT_ATOMS: atom_id res chain seq x y z
N MET A 1 20.23 -9.18 0.96
CA MET A 1 19.26 -9.32 -0.13
C MET A 1 19.85 -8.66 -1.35
N GLY A 2 19.96 -9.38 -2.47
CA GLY A 2 20.62 -8.90 -3.69
C GLY A 2 19.72 -8.06 -4.59
N TRP A 3 20.16 -7.84 -5.83
CA TRP A 3 19.49 -7.02 -6.84
C TRP A 3 18.07 -7.45 -7.22
N ASP A 4 17.67 -8.67 -6.88
CA ASP A 4 16.32 -9.21 -7.13
C ASP A 4 15.28 -8.74 -6.10
N TRP A 5 15.69 -7.90 -5.15
CA TRP A 5 14.82 -7.38 -4.12
C TRP A 5 14.58 -5.88 -4.28
N ILE A 6 13.35 -5.49 -4.03
CA ILE A 6 12.94 -4.09 -3.86
C ILE A 6 12.53 -3.87 -2.41
N HIS A 7 12.72 -2.65 -1.93
CA HIS A 7 12.47 -2.26 -0.55
C HIS A 7 11.52 -1.07 -0.52
N GLU A 8 10.42 -1.23 0.18
CA GLU A 8 9.39 -0.20 0.38
C GLU A 8 9.29 0.17 1.85
N ILE A 9 8.93 1.42 2.12
CA ILE A 9 8.57 1.84 3.47
C ILE A 9 7.33 1.05 3.90
N LYS A 10 7.38 0.49 5.11
CA LYS A 10 6.22 -0.11 5.74
C LYS A 10 5.40 0.97 6.42
N HIS A 11 4.32 1.35 5.77
CA HIS A 11 3.35 2.27 6.36
C HIS A 11 2.53 1.59 7.47
N ASP A 12 2.23 2.33 8.52
CA ASP A 12 1.38 1.90 9.62
C ASP A 12 -0.07 2.31 9.36
N GLY A 13 -0.86 1.42 8.79
CA GLY A 13 -2.22 1.69 8.37
C GLY A 13 -3.08 0.44 8.24
N TYR A 14 -4.07 0.49 7.35
CA TYR A 14 -4.92 -0.64 7.01
C TYR A 14 -4.77 -1.04 5.55
N ARG A 15 -4.41 -2.30 5.32
CA ARG A 15 -4.35 -2.82 3.95
C ARG A 15 -5.72 -2.83 3.29
N LEU A 16 -5.79 -2.25 2.11
CA LEU A 16 -6.98 -2.20 1.28
C LEU A 16 -6.72 -2.71 -0.13
N ILE A 17 -7.71 -3.43 -0.65
CA ILE A 17 -7.88 -3.68 -2.08
C ILE A 17 -8.86 -2.65 -2.61
N VAL A 18 -8.45 -1.87 -3.60
CA VAL A 18 -9.31 -0.93 -4.32
C VAL A 18 -9.70 -1.54 -5.65
N GLN A 19 -10.98 -1.79 -5.83
CA GLN A 19 -11.56 -2.30 -7.06
C GLN A 19 -12.40 -1.21 -7.72
N ARG A 20 -12.14 -0.94 -8.99
CA ARG A 20 -12.98 -0.09 -9.81
C ARG A 20 -13.50 -0.84 -11.03
N GLU A 21 -14.77 -0.69 -11.30
CA GLU A 21 -15.46 -1.22 -12.47
C GLU A 21 -16.48 -0.18 -12.98
N GLY A 22 -16.12 0.52 -14.05
CA GLY A 22 -16.89 1.64 -14.58
C GLY A 22 -17.05 2.77 -13.56
N LYS A 23 -18.28 3.04 -13.16
CA LYS A 23 -18.65 4.05 -12.14
C LYS A 23 -18.66 3.50 -10.72
N ARG A 24 -18.42 2.20 -10.54
CA ARG A 24 -18.45 1.54 -9.23
C ARG A 24 -17.04 1.39 -8.68
N VAL A 25 -16.85 1.85 -7.45
CA VAL A 25 -15.63 1.64 -6.66
C VAL A 25 -15.98 0.89 -5.39
N ARG A 26 -15.13 -0.05 -5.00
CA ARG A 26 -15.21 -0.78 -3.74
C ARG A 26 -13.84 -0.83 -3.07
N LEU A 27 -13.85 -0.67 -1.75
CA LEU A 27 -12.67 -0.78 -0.90
C LEU A 27 -12.84 -1.96 0.04
N PHE A 28 -11.98 -2.97 -0.11
CA PHE A 28 -12.05 -4.17 0.74
C PHE A 28 -10.85 -4.26 1.66
N THR A 29 -11.11 -4.49 2.95
CA THR A 29 -10.06 -4.80 3.92
C THR A 29 -9.48 -6.19 3.71
N ARG A 30 -8.36 -6.49 4.39
CA ARG A 30 -7.74 -7.82 4.39
C ARG A 30 -8.73 -8.95 4.75
N ASN A 31 -9.70 -8.66 5.61
CA ASN A 31 -10.71 -9.63 6.07
C ASN A 31 -11.97 -9.63 5.21
N GLY A 32 -11.99 -8.88 4.09
CA GLY A 32 -13.11 -8.81 3.16
C GLY A 32 -14.23 -7.85 3.57
N ASN A 33 -14.04 -7.03 4.62
CA ASN A 33 -15.02 -6.01 4.97
C ASN A 33 -15.03 -4.90 3.91
N ASP A 34 -16.22 -4.44 3.54
CA ASP A 34 -16.39 -3.31 2.63
C ASP A 34 -16.31 -1.98 3.42
N TRP A 35 -15.27 -1.20 3.12
CA TRP A 35 -15.03 0.10 3.72
C TRP A 35 -15.17 1.24 2.72
N THR A 36 -15.93 1.05 1.66
CA THR A 36 -16.12 2.03 0.59
C THR A 36 -16.61 3.38 1.11
N ASP A 37 -17.59 3.38 2.01
CA ASP A 37 -18.16 4.61 2.57
C ASP A 37 -17.24 5.27 3.60
N ARG A 38 -16.18 4.59 4.03
CA ARG A 38 -15.27 5.09 5.05
C ARG A 38 -14.23 6.07 4.52
N TYR A 39 -13.73 5.86 3.31
CA TYR A 39 -12.62 6.64 2.75
C TYR A 39 -12.98 7.32 1.43
N PRO A 40 -13.74 8.43 1.49
CA PRO A 40 -14.27 9.09 0.29
C PRO A 40 -13.17 9.63 -0.63
N LEU A 41 -12.04 10.09 -0.09
CA LEU A 41 -10.94 10.62 -0.88
C LEU A 41 -10.33 9.54 -1.80
N ILE A 42 -10.16 8.30 -1.28
CA ILE A 42 -9.69 7.16 -2.08
C ILE A 42 -10.69 6.80 -3.17
N VAL A 43 -11.99 6.78 -2.85
CA VAL A 43 -13.06 6.52 -3.83
C VAL A 43 -13.06 7.56 -4.95
N GLN A 44 -12.99 8.84 -4.61
CA GLN A 44 -12.94 9.93 -5.58
C GLN A 44 -11.70 9.85 -6.47
N ALA A 45 -10.53 9.58 -5.88
CA ALA A 45 -9.29 9.39 -6.62
C ALA A 45 -9.39 8.23 -7.62
N ALA A 46 -9.98 7.10 -7.21
CA ALA A 46 -10.21 5.96 -8.09
C ALA A 46 -11.17 6.33 -9.24
N LEU A 47 -12.27 7.04 -8.95
CA LEU A 47 -13.23 7.48 -9.97
C LEU A 47 -12.67 8.50 -10.96
N SER A 48 -11.73 9.34 -10.54
CA SER A 48 -11.09 10.35 -11.40
C SER A 48 -10.05 9.77 -12.36
N ASN A 49 -9.61 8.52 -12.15
CA ASN A 49 -8.68 7.85 -13.05
C ASN A 49 -9.32 7.66 -14.44
N ARG A 50 -8.53 7.80 -15.52
CA ARG A 50 -9.01 7.57 -16.90
C ARG A 50 -9.32 6.10 -17.17
N THR A 51 -8.57 5.20 -16.56
CA THR A 51 -8.81 3.75 -16.65
C THR A 51 -10.00 3.40 -15.78
N SER A 52 -11.03 2.83 -16.39
CA SER A 52 -12.31 2.57 -15.73
C SER A 52 -12.43 1.18 -15.09
N SER A 53 -11.43 0.31 -15.27
CA SER A 53 -11.43 -1.04 -14.71
C SER A 53 -10.05 -1.40 -14.20
N PHE A 54 -9.91 -1.56 -12.88
CA PHE A 54 -8.66 -1.98 -12.23
C PHE A 54 -8.89 -2.52 -10.83
N VAL A 55 -7.93 -3.32 -10.36
CA VAL A 55 -7.81 -3.74 -8.97
C VAL A 55 -6.38 -3.48 -8.52
N ILE A 56 -6.21 -2.69 -7.46
CA ILE A 56 -4.92 -2.37 -6.86
C ILE A 56 -4.90 -2.71 -5.37
N ASP A 57 -3.71 -2.98 -4.86
CA ASP A 57 -3.44 -3.31 -3.46
C ASP A 57 -2.59 -2.20 -2.84
N GLY A 58 -2.93 -1.75 -1.65
CA GLY A 58 -2.24 -0.66 -1.00
C GLY A 58 -2.48 -0.63 0.51
N GLU A 59 -1.89 0.37 1.14
CA GLU A 59 -2.10 0.69 2.55
C GLU A 59 -2.84 2.02 2.67
N ALA A 60 -4.00 2.00 3.35
CA ALA A 60 -4.71 3.22 3.72
C ALA A 60 -4.04 3.83 4.94
N VAL A 61 -3.63 5.08 4.84
CA VAL A 61 -2.89 5.79 5.88
C VAL A 61 -3.45 7.18 6.12
N LEU A 62 -3.34 7.64 7.34
CA LEU A 62 -3.42 9.04 7.71
C LEU A 62 -2.00 9.52 7.98
N LEU A 63 -1.55 10.59 7.31
CA LEU A 63 -0.23 11.15 7.53
C LEU A 63 -0.31 12.35 8.47
N GLY A 64 0.60 12.40 9.44
CA GLY A 64 0.88 13.59 10.22
C GLY A 64 1.57 14.68 9.38
N VAL A 65 1.74 15.86 9.95
CA VAL A 65 2.43 16.99 9.31
C VAL A 65 3.90 16.71 9.01
N ASP A 66 4.50 15.74 9.69
CA ASP A 66 5.86 15.24 9.50
C ASP A 66 5.96 14.16 8.40
N GLY A 67 4.83 13.79 7.79
CA GLY A 67 4.77 12.73 6.78
C GLY A 67 4.83 11.31 7.34
N VAL A 68 4.83 11.14 8.66
CA VAL A 68 4.77 9.84 9.32
C VAL A 68 3.32 9.39 9.49
N SER A 69 3.07 8.09 9.39
CA SER A 69 1.73 7.53 9.58
C SER A 69 1.21 7.76 11.00
N ASP A 70 0.05 8.39 11.12
CA ASP A 70 -0.70 8.55 12.37
C ASP A 70 -1.77 7.46 12.48
N PHE A 71 -1.39 6.32 13.04
CA PHE A 71 -2.33 5.20 13.19
C PHE A 71 -3.44 5.47 14.21
N ASP A 72 -3.16 6.21 15.26
CA ASP A 72 -4.16 6.51 16.30
C ASP A 72 -5.24 7.44 15.74
N GLY A 73 -4.84 8.44 14.95
CA GLY A 73 -5.76 9.28 14.18
C GLY A 73 -6.60 8.47 13.19
N LEU A 74 -5.96 7.58 12.43
CA LEU A 74 -6.63 6.66 11.50
C LEU A 74 -7.64 5.74 12.22
N HIS A 75 -7.23 5.15 13.34
CA HIS A 75 -8.08 4.24 14.12
C HIS A 75 -9.25 4.96 14.79
N SER A 76 -9.09 6.24 15.15
CA SER A 76 -10.13 7.05 15.76
C SER A 76 -11.35 7.30 14.87
N ARG A 77 -11.20 7.15 13.54
CA ARG A 77 -12.18 7.42 12.50
C ARG A 77 -12.60 8.88 12.36
N LYS A 78 -11.96 9.79 13.08
CA LYS A 78 -12.30 11.23 13.04
C LYS A 78 -11.83 11.93 11.77
N PHE A 79 -10.87 11.32 11.06
CA PHE A 79 -10.21 11.88 9.88
C PHE A 79 -10.35 10.94 8.67
N ASP A 80 -11.43 10.17 8.61
CA ASP A 80 -11.69 9.20 7.53
C ASP A 80 -11.72 9.88 6.13
N ASP A 81 -12.06 11.16 6.06
CA ASP A 81 -12.06 12.01 4.85
C ASP A 81 -10.67 12.49 4.39
N GLU A 82 -9.65 12.37 5.25
CA GLU A 82 -8.26 12.73 4.93
C GLU A 82 -7.39 11.50 4.61
N VAL A 83 -7.93 10.30 4.75
CA VAL A 83 -7.19 9.06 4.55
C VAL A 83 -6.84 8.86 3.08
N GLN A 84 -5.57 8.53 2.81
CA GLN A 84 -4.99 8.32 1.49
C GLN A 84 -4.55 6.86 1.33
N LEU A 85 -4.44 6.40 0.08
CA LEU A 85 -3.91 5.08 -0.25
C LEU A 85 -2.48 5.20 -0.82
N TYR A 86 -1.56 4.45 -0.25
CA TYR A 86 -0.26 4.18 -0.86
C TYR A 86 -0.31 2.81 -1.54
N ALA A 87 -0.53 2.84 -2.86
CA ALA A 87 -0.65 1.64 -3.68
C ALA A 87 0.73 1.04 -3.93
N PHE A 88 0.85 -0.26 -3.72
CA PHE A 88 2.11 -0.99 -3.89
C PHE A 88 2.03 -2.14 -4.88
N ASP A 89 0.85 -2.52 -5.35
CA ASP A 89 0.67 -3.58 -6.34
C ASP A 89 -0.54 -3.34 -7.25
N ALA A 90 -0.48 -3.83 -8.49
CA ALA A 90 -1.58 -3.86 -9.43
C ALA A 90 -1.95 -5.32 -9.73
N LEU A 91 -3.20 -5.69 -9.49
CA LEU A 91 -3.67 -7.09 -9.59
C LEU A 91 -4.47 -7.35 -10.86
N MET A 92 -5.24 -6.37 -11.31
CA MET A 92 -6.00 -6.41 -12.56
C MET A 92 -6.00 -5.03 -13.21
N LEU A 93 -5.99 -5.00 -14.54
CA LEU A 93 -6.02 -3.79 -15.35
C LEU A 93 -6.77 -4.04 -16.64
N GLU A 94 -7.86 -3.28 -16.87
CA GLU A 94 -8.70 -3.36 -18.08
C GLU A 94 -9.13 -4.79 -18.45
N GLY A 95 -9.45 -5.61 -17.44
CA GLY A 95 -9.85 -7.01 -17.59
C GLY A 95 -8.70 -8.02 -17.58
N ASP A 96 -7.46 -7.58 -17.69
CA ASP A 96 -6.29 -8.47 -17.63
C ASP A 96 -5.89 -8.78 -16.19
N ASP A 97 -5.71 -10.06 -15.87
CA ASP A 97 -5.21 -10.53 -14.58
C ASP A 97 -3.67 -10.46 -14.56
N LEU A 98 -3.13 -9.53 -13.78
CA LEU A 98 -1.70 -9.29 -13.65
C LEU A 98 -1.02 -10.14 -12.58
N ARG A 99 -1.75 -10.89 -11.78
CA ARG A 99 -1.22 -11.59 -10.59
C ARG A 99 -0.13 -12.61 -10.92
N LYS A 100 -0.16 -13.19 -12.11
CA LYS A 100 0.86 -14.15 -12.59
C LYS A 100 2.15 -13.49 -13.08
N LEU A 101 2.12 -12.19 -13.36
CA LEU A 101 3.29 -11.45 -13.81
C LEU A 101 4.29 -11.25 -12.66
N PRO A 102 5.59 -11.07 -12.98
CA PRO A 102 6.58 -10.61 -12.02
C PRO A 102 6.17 -9.29 -11.36
N LEU A 103 6.56 -9.07 -10.10
CA LEU A 103 6.26 -7.84 -9.37
C LEU A 103 6.80 -6.60 -10.11
N SER A 104 7.98 -6.71 -10.74
CA SER A 104 8.56 -5.62 -11.55
C SER A 104 7.59 -5.13 -12.64
N MET A 105 6.94 -6.05 -13.35
CA MET A 105 5.95 -5.70 -14.36
C MET A 105 4.66 -5.12 -13.76
N ARG A 106 4.19 -5.67 -12.64
CA ARG A 106 3.02 -5.14 -11.94
C ARG A 106 3.27 -3.73 -11.41
N LYS A 107 4.49 -3.44 -10.91
CA LYS A 107 4.92 -2.09 -10.51
C LYS A 107 4.92 -1.11 -11.69
N THR A 108 5.42 -1.53 -12.85
CA THR A 108 5.39 -0.71 -14.07
C THR A 108 3.96 -0.36 -14.47
N ASN A 109 3.05 -1.34 -14.44
CA ASN A 109 1.65 -1.12 -14.74
C ASN A 109 0.98 -0.20 -13.71
N LEU A 110 1.27 -0.38 -12.42
CA LEU A 110 0.78 0.50 -11.34
C LEU A 110 1.23 1.95 -11.56
N ALA A 111 2.52 2.17 -11.86
CA ALA A 111 3.07 3.49 -12.10
C ALA A 111 2.39 4.18 -13.31
N ARG A 112 2.10 3.44 -14.38
CA ARG A 112 1.38 3.96 -15.55
C ARG A 112 -0.07 4.31 -15.21
N LEU A 113 -0.77 3.43 -14.48
CA LEU A 113 -2.15 3.63 -14.04
C LEU A 113 -2.30 4.91 -13.21
N LEU A 114 -1.34 5.18 -12.32
CA LEU A 114 -1.36 6.29 -11.37
C LEU A 114 -0.46 7.47 -11.79
N ALA A 115 -0.02 7.54 -13.06
CA ALA A 115 0.93 8.55 -13.54
C ALA A 115 0.46 10.00 -13.33
N ARG A 116 -0.85 10.24 -13.30
CA ARG A 116 -1.43 11.58 -13.07
C ARG A 116 -1.50 12.00 -11.61
N ARG A 117 -1.08 11.12 -10.69
CA ARG A 117 -1.04 11.37 -9.25
C ARG A 117 -2.33 12.02 -8.71
N PRO A 118 -3.51 11.36 -8.86
CA PRO A 118 -4.73 11.91 -8.29
C PRO A 118 -4.55 12.03 -6.78
N GLU A 119 -5.00 13.14 -6.21
CA GLU A 119 -5.04 13.30 -4.76
C GLU A 119 -5.86 12.15 -4.15
N GLY A 120 -5.30 11.48 -3.14
CA GLY A 120 -5.94 10.36 -2.44
C GLY A 120 -5.39 8.98 -2.77
N ILE A 121 -4.72 8.79 -3.93
CA ILE A 121 -4.02 7.53 -4.26
C ILE A 121 -2.63 7.84 -4.79
N PHE A 122 -1.60 7.34 -4.11
CA PHE A 122 -0.19 7.50 -4.47
C PHE A 122 0.46 6.14 -4.70
N VAL A 123 1.48 6.11 -5.57
CA VAL A 123 2.34 4.94 -5.71
C VAL A 123 3.30 4.91 -4.52
N SER A 124 3.40 3.75 -3.86
CA SER A 124 4.42 3.53 -2.85
C SER A 124 5.79 3.46 -3.54
N ASP A 125 6.67 4.39 -3.19
CA ASP A 125 8.05 4.41 -3.68
C ASP A 125 8.82 3.19 -3.19
N PHE A 126 9.80 2.76 -3.99
CA PHE A 126 10.67 1.66 -3.64
C PHE A 126 12.11 1.91 -4.11
N GLU A 127 13.03 1.30 -3.39
CA GLU A 127 14.44 1.25 -3.75
C GLU A 127 14.84 -0.18 -4.12
N GLN A 128 15.80 -0.32 -5.02
CA GLN A 128 16.26 -1.63 -5.48
C GLN A 128 17.72 -1.88 -5.09
N GLY A 129 18.04 -3.13 -4.79
CA GLY A 129 19.42 -3.58 -4.59
C GLY A 129 19.77 -3.93 -3.15
N GLU A 130 21.05 -3.87 -2.81
CA GLU A 130 21.59 -4.33 -1.51
C GLU A 130 21.51 -3.29 -0.39
N ILE A 131 20.75 -2.23 -0.61
CA ILE A 131 20.64 -1.10 0.33
C ILE A 131 19.67 -1.34 1.51
N GLY A 132 19.03 -2.52 1.57
CA GLY A 132 18.02 -2.83 2.59
C GLY A 132 18.45 -2.50 4.03
N PRO A 133 19.66 -2.88 4.52
CA PRO A 133 20.09 -2.55 5.87
C PRO A 133 20.23 -1.06 6.13
N ASP A 134 20.76 -0.30 5.17
CA ASP A 134 20.92 1.15 5.29
C ASP A 134 19.60 1.88 5.25
N LEU A 135 18.71 1.45 4.35
CA LEU A 135 17.36 2.00 4.26
C LEU A 135 16.55 1.70 5.54
N PHE A 136 16.71 0.51 6.10
CA PHE A 136 16.07 0.15 7.38
C PHE A 136 16.55 1.01 8.54
N ARG A 137 17.88 1.25 8.62
CA ARG A 137 18.43 2.15 9.63
C ARG A 137 17.82 3.55 9.53
N LYS A 138 17.77 4.13 8.33
CA LYS A 138 17.13 5.42 8.09
C LYS A 138 15.64 5.40 8.43
N ALA A 139 14.91 4.36 8.05
CA ALA A 139 13.50 4.23 8.43
C ALA A 139 13.30 4.25 9.95
N CYS A 140 14.18 3.60 10.71
CA CYS A 140 14.15 3.65 12.17
C CYS A 140 14.49 5.05 12.73
N GLU A 141 15.46 5.75 12.14
CA GLU A 141 15.82 7.12 12.52
C GLU A 141 14.67 8.10 12.31
N PHE A 142 13.89 7.92 11.24
CA PHE A 142 12.69 8.72 10.96
C PHE A 142 11.44 8.25 11.71
N GLY A 143 11.54 7.26 12.59
CA GLY A 143 10.41 6.76 13.37
C GLY A 143 9.37 5.98 12.57
N LEU A 144 9.74 5.47 11.39
CA LEU A 144 8.84 4.67 10.55
C LEU A 144 8.68 3.25 11.09
N GLU A 145 7.58 2.56 10.74
CA GLU A 145 7.28 1.21 11.22
C GLU A 145 8.32 0.17 10.77
N GLY A 146 8.98 0.39 9.64
CA GLY A 146 9.99 -0.50 9.11
C GLY A 146 10.01 -0.55 7.59
N LEU A 147 10.42 -1.70 7.06
CA LEU A 147 10.48 -1.97 5.62
C LEU A 147 9.72 -3.24 5.25
N VAL A 148 9.27 -3.28 4.00
CA VAL A 148 8.84 -4.50 3.31
C VAL A 148 9.78 -4.72 2.13
N SER A 149 10.57 -5.80 2.18
CA SER A 149 11.41 -6.23 1.07
C SER A 149 10.66 -7.28 0.26
N LYS A 150 10.58 -7.09 -1.05
CA LYS A 150 9.80 -7.94 -1.96
C LYS A 150 10.68 -8.44 -3.10
N HIS A 151 10.56 -9.71 -3.43
CA HIS A 151 11.29 -10.27 -4.57
C HIS A 151 10.63 -9.83 -5.89
N ARG A 152 11.36 -9.08 -6.71
CA ARG A 152 10.85 -8.39 -7.91
C ARG A 152 10.34 -9.32 -9.02
N GLU A 153 10.88 -10.55 -9.09
CA GLU A 153 10.57 -11.50 -10.17
C GLU A 153 9.47 -12.50 -9.78
N ARG A 154 8.80 -12.32 -8.65
CA ARG A 154 7.79 -13.27 -8.17
C ARG A 154 6.36 -12.81 -8.48
N ALA A 155 5.51 -13.79 -8.80
CA ALA A 155 4.08 -13.62 -8.96
C ALA A 155 3.41 -13.17 -7.64
N TYR A 156 2.24 -12.56 -7.74
CA TYR A 156 1.44 -12.19 -6.57
C TYR A 156 0.94 -13.44 -5.84
N ARG A 157 1.00 -13.38 -4.53
CA ARG A 157 0.41 -14.39 -3.66
C ARG A 157 -0.46 -13.72 -2.60
N ALA A 158 -1.72 -14.12 -2.54
CA ALA A 158 -2.62 -13.65 -1.50
C ALA A 158 -2.20 -14.17 -0.11
N GLY A 159 -2.47 -13.41 0.93
CA GLY A 159 -2.12 -13.78 2.31
C GLY A 159 -0.64 -13.57 2.63
N THR A 160 -0.07 -14.52 3.39
CA THR A 160 1.35 -14.50 3.75
C THR A 160 2.19 -15.02 2.59
N SER A 161 3.21 -14.26 2.19
CA SER A 161 4.11 -14.61 1.10
C SER A 161 5.54 -14.73 1.61
N PRO A 162 6.25 -15.83 1.33
CA PRO A 162 7.68 -15.97 1.65
C PRO A 162 8.56 -15.02 0.82
N ASN A 163 8.00 -14.47 -0.27
CA ASN A 163 8.68 -13.51 -1.14
C ASN A 163 8.58 -12.05 -0.64
N TRP A 164 7.92 -11.84 0.51
CA TRP A 164 7.78 -10.55 1.17
C TRP A 164 8.32 -10.64 2.59
N VAL A 165 9.44 -10.00 2.84
CA VAL A 165 10.09 -9.98 4.14
C VAL A 165 9.79 -8.64 4.82
N LYS A 166 9.13 -8.70 5.96
CA LYS A 166 8.81 -7.51 6.77
C LYS A 166 9.82 -7.38 7.89
N VAL A 167 10.51 -6.25 7.94
CA VAL A 167 11.44 -5.91 9.01
C VAL A 167 10.87 -4.71 9.74
N LYS A 168 10.55 -4.90 11.02
CA LYS A 168 9.90 -3.88 11.84
C LYS A 168 10.89 -3.17 12.74
N ASN A 169 10.71 -1.87 12.90
CA ASN A 169 11.40 -1.05 13.87
C ASN A 169 10.97 -1.44 15.30
N PRO A 170 11.87 -1.98 16.14
CA PRO A 170 11.50 -2.46 17.47
C PRO A 170 11.04 -1.36 18.42
N LYS A 171 11.36 -0.09 18.11
CA LYS A 171 10.95 1.08 18.91
C LYS A 171 9.61 1.69 18.45
N HIS A 172 9.05 1.20 17.34
CA HIS A 172 7.80 1.77 16.80
C HIS A 172 6.59 1.32 17.62
N PRO A 173 5.60 2.19 17.90
CA PRO A 173 4.40 1.84 18.67
C PRO A 173 3.62 0.64 18.14
N ALA A 174 3.66 0.38 16.84
CA ALA A 174 3.02 -0.80 16.23
C ALA A 174 3.54 -2.15 16.76
N MET A 175 4.71 -2.18 17.43
CA MET A 175 5.27 -3.41 18.01
C MET A 175 4.52 -3.87 19.26
N THR A 176 3.98 -2.95 20.04
CA THR A 176 3.31 -3.22 21.33
C THR A 176 1.81 -3.03 21.24
N ARG A 177 1.30 -2.56 20.10
CA ARG A 177 -0.11 -2.26 19.92
C ARG A 177 -0.95 -3.54 19.88
N VAL A 178 -1.94 -3.62 20.78
CA VAL A 178 -2.99 -4.64 20.75
C VAL A 178 -4.18 -4.07 19.99
N ILE A 179 -4.35 -4.51 18.74
CA ILE A 179 -5.51 -4.11 17.93
C ILE A 179 -6.60 -5.14 18.18
N LYS A 180 -7.76 -4.70 18.72
CA LYS A 180 -8.96 -5.52 18.66
C LYS A 180 -9.36 -5.65 17.19
N GLN A 181 -9.37 -6.87 16.69
CA GLN A 181 -9.83 -7.14 15.31
C GLN A 181 -11.34 -6.88 15.26
N PHE A 182 -11.73 -6.03 14.33
CA PHE A 182 -13.13 -5.79 14.00
C PHE A 182 -13.61 -6.81 12.98
#